data_4d4a3fc2c069afd9bd2e78de840b948b
#
_entry.id   4d4a3fc2c069afd9bd2e78de840b948b
#
_cell.length_a   1.000
_cell.length_b   1.000
_cell.length_c   1.000
_cell.angle_alpha   90.00
_cell.angle_beta   90.00
_cell.angle_gamma   90.00
#
_symmetry.space_group_name_H-M   'P 1'
#
loop_
_entity.id
_entity.type
_entity.pdbx_description
1 polymer ?
#
loop_
_entity_poly.entity_id
_entity_poly.type
_entity_poly.pdbx_seq_one_letter_code
_entity_poly.pdbx_strand_id
1 'polypeptide(L)'
;MIFGAESKGLLVWHMLYYRQENLAKFRKSKYSQSKMGKSYQQAKDFLNSGKKVLFSGTPCQISGLKAFLRNTNQDNLLTVEVICEGVPSPLYIRKYEQSLKKKFGALIESIDYRYKGHSFLGHHKWDFEIMRTTVMMNDNKKKVIEKDRWFNPFWYIWLKHLMSRPSCYECLFATTERTADISLGDLWGVHIYCMELYGKNGGSSLAIANTEKENLY
;
A
#
# COMPACT_ATOMS: atom_id res chain seq x y z
N MET A 1 -15.37 -6.60 10.56
CA MET A 1 -14.78 -5.23 10.50
C MET A 1 -13.48 -5.30 9.74
N ILE A 2 -13.25 -4.43 8.76
CA ILE A 2 -12.06 -4.50 7.90
C ILE A 2 -11.29 -3.18 7.99
N PHE A 3 -10.04 -3.28 8.43
CA PHE A 3 -9.10 -2.16 8.51
C PHE A 3 -8.10 -2.22 7.37
N GLY A 4 -7.82 -1.09 6.75
CA GLY A 4 -6.84 -0.99 5.68
C GLY A 4 -6.43 0.45 5.38
N ALA A 5 -5.45 0.60 4.49
CA ALA A 5 -4.93 1.89 4.10
C ALA A 5 -5.75 2.52 2.97
N GLU A 6 -6.23 3.73 3.18
CA GLU A 6 -6.90 4.57 2.19
C GLU A 6 -6.06 5.83 1.92
N SER A 7 -6.04 6.30 0.68
CA SER A 7 -5.32 7.51 0.28
C SER A 7 -6.26 8.59 -0.27
N LYS A 8 -5.94 9.84 0.08
CA LYS A 8 -6.47 11.05 -0.57
C LYS A 8 -5.27 11.94 -0.92
N GLY A 9 -5.00 12.10 -2.21
CA GLY A 9 -3.74 12.71 -2.67
C GLY A 9 -2.53 11.90 -2.18
N LEU A 10 -1.59 12.57 -1.54
CA LEU A 10 -0.39 11.96 -0.96
C LEU A 10 -0.58 11.47 0.49
N LEU A 11 -1.69 11.79 1.11
CA LEU A 11 -1.96 11.41 2.49
C LEU A 11 -2.62 10.04 2.55
N VAL A 12 -2.15 9.21 3.46
CA VAL A 12 -2.67 7.85 3.67
C VAL A 12 -3.06 7.69 5.13
N TRP A 13 -4.25 7.13 5.37
CA TRP A 13 -4.76 6.80 6.69
C TRP A 13 -5.16 5.33 6.79
N HIS A 14 -5.07 4.78 7.96
CA HIS A 14 -5.73 3.52 8.29
C HIS A 14 -7.19 3.82 8.62
N MET A 15 -8.07 3.19 7.83
CA MET A 15 -9.52 3.40 7.92
C MET A 15 -10.23 2.08 8.23
N LEU A 16 -11.42 2.18 8.79
CA LEU A 16 -12.32 1.07 9.08
C LEU A 16 -13.48 1.08 8.09
N TYR A 17 -13.76 -0.07 7.49
CA TYR A 17 -14.97 -0.29 6.71
C TYR A 17 -15.62 -1.64 7.06
N TYR A 18 -16.92 -1.69 6.92
CA TYR A 18 -17.74 -2.90 7.15
C TYR A 18 -18.68 -3.20 5.97
N ARG A 19 -18.75 -2.31 4.99
CA ARG A 19 -19.54 -2.50 3.78
C ARG A 19 -18.63 -2.79 2.60
N GLN A 20 -18.98 -3.80 1.79
CA GLN A 20 -18.21 -4.27 0.66
C GLN A 20 -17.93 -3.17 -0.38
N GLU A 21 -18.89 -2.29 -0.62
CA GLU A 21 -18.78 -1.16 -1.56
C GLU A 21 -17.59 -0.22 -1.26
N ASN A 22 -17.20 -0.12 0.02
CA ASN A 22 -16.11 0.76 0.45
C ASN A 22 -14.72 0.09 0.34
N LEU A 23 -14.65 -1.23 0.17
CA LEU A 23 -13.37 -1.94 0.14
C LEU A 23 -12.50 -1.58 -1.08
N ALA A 24 -13.11 -1.08 -2.14
CA ALA A 24 -12.38 -0.56 -3.31
C ALA A 24 -11.39 0.57 -2.94
N LYS A 25 -11.62 1.32 -1.86
CA LYS A 25 -10.75 2.38 -1.36
C LYS A 25 -9.42 1.86 -0.81
N PHE A 26 -9.38 0.59 -0.38
CA PHE A 26 -8.17 -0.07 0.09
C PHE A 26 -7.29 -0.59 -1.04
N ARG A 27 -7.84 -0.73 -2.23
CA ARG A 27 -7.08 -1.20 -3.40
C ARG A 27 -6.00 -0.22 -3.80
N LYS A 28 -5.08 -0.68 -4.63
CA LYS A 28 -3.93 0.02 -5.20
C LYS A 28 -2.80 0.27 -4.19
N SER A 29 -1.59 0.31 -4.71
CA SER A 29 -0.37 0.53 -3.93
C SER A 29 -0.29 1.97 -3.41
N LYS A 30 0.16 2.13 -2.19
CA LYS A 30 0.34 3.42 -1.51
C LYS A 30 1.75 3.50 -0.96
N TYR A 31 2.60 4.27 -1.62
CA TYR A 31 4.01 4.43 -1.26
C TYR A 31 4.21 5.56 -0.24
N SER A 32 3.33 5.62 0.75
CA SER A 32 3.42 6.52 1.90
C SER A 32 2.92 5.77 3.12
N GLN A 33 3.54 6.02 4.27
CA GLN A 33 3.08 5.41 5.51
C GLN A 33 1.69 5.92 5.89
N SER A 34 0.78 4.99 6.16
CA SER A 34 -0.54 5.34 6.66
C SER A 34 -0.47 5.81 8.11
N LYS A 35 -1.24 6.84 8.42
CA LYS A 35 -1.47 7.30 9.79
C LYS A 35 -2.42 6.33 10.48
N MET A 36 -1.96 5.68 11.55
CA MET A 36 -2.74 4.67 12.26
C MET A 36 -3.91 5.27 13.05
N GLY A 37 -3.76 6.50 13.57
CA GLY A 37 -4.80 7.15 14.36
C GLY A 37 -5.30 6.27 15.51
N LYS A 38 -6.62 6.05 15.57
CA LYS A 38 -7.26 5.20 16.59
C LYS A 38 -7.51 3.76 16.12
N SER A 39 -6.96 3.33 14.97
CA SER A 39 -7.29 2.03 14.37
C SER A 39 -6.99 0.84 15.28
N TYR A 40 -5.89 0.87 16.03
CA TYR A 40 -5.58 -0.21 16.98
C TYR A 40 -6.57 -0.27 18.14
N GLN A 41 -6.96 0.88 18.69
CA GLN A 41 -7.98 0.94 19.76
C GLN A 41 -9.33 0.44 19.25
N GLN A 42 -9.75 0.88 18.06
CA GLN A 42 -11.00 0.43 17.46
C GLN A 42 -11.00 -1.08 17.19
N ALA A 43 -9.88 -1.63 16.70
CA ALA A 43 -9.74 -3.07 16.52
C ALA A 43 -9.90 -3.82 17.85
N LYS A 44 -9.27 -3.32 18.93
CA LYS A 44 -9.40 -3.88 20.28
C LYS A 44 -10.85 -3.86 20.77
N ASP A 45 -11.54 -2.74 20.59
CA ASP A 45 -12.93 -2.57 21.04
C ASP A 45 -13.86 -3.56 20.32
N PHE A 46 -13.65 -3.78 19.01
CA PHE A 46 -14.41 -4.77 18.24
C PHE A 46 -14.11 -6.22 18.67
N LEU A 47 -12.85 -6.55 18.91
CA LEU A 47 -12.48 -7.89 19.40
C LEU A 47 -13.09 -8.16 20.78
N ASN A 48 -13.03 -7.19 21.69
CA ASN A 48 -13.66 -7.29 23.00
C ASN A 48 -15.18 -7.45 22.94
N SER A 49 -15.82 -6.96 21.87
CA SER A 49 -17.26 -7.16 21.61
C SER A 49 -17.56 -8.45 20.82
N GLY A 50 -16.57 -9.35 20.67
CA GLY A 50 -16.73 -10.64 19.97
C GLY A 50 -16.84 -10.54 18.44
N LYS A 51 -16.55 -9.40 17.84
CA LYS A 51 -16.65 -9.21 16.39
C LYS A 51 -15.39 -9.69 15.67
N LYS A 52 -15.59 -10.25 14.47
CA LYS A 52 -14.49 -10.60 13.57
C LYS A 52 -13.84 -9.33 13.01
N VAL A 53 -12.51 -9.28 13.08
CA VAL A 53 -11.69 -8.18 12.60
C VAL A 53 -10.66 -8.69 11.60
N LEU A 54 -10.63 -8.11 10.40
CA LEU A 54 -9.53 -8.24 9.46
C LEU A 54 -8.72 -6.94 9.51
N PHE A 55 -7.42 -7.05 9.73
CA PHE A 55 -6.53 -5.89 9.78
C PHE A 55 -5.38 -6.06 8.79
N SER A 56 -5.31 -5.17 7.78
CA SER A 56 -4.23 -5.19 6.80
C SER A 56 -3.25 -4.05 7.04
N GLY A 57 -1.95 -4.29 6.79
CA GLY A 57 -0.92 -3.27 6.98
C GLY A 57 0.45 -3.71 6.49
N THR A 58 1.47 -2.92 6.80
CA THR A 58 2.87 -3.35 6.64
C THR A 58 3.27 -4.25 7.81
N PRO A 59 4.32 -5.08 7.70
CA PRO A 59 4.74 -5.99 8.79
C PRO A 59 4.93 -5.28 10.13
N CYS A 60 5.58 -4.12 10.13
CA CYS A 60 5.79 -3.33 11.35
C CYS A 60 4.47 -2.79 11.95
N GLN A 61 3.45 -2.51 11.13
CA GLN A 61 2.12 -2.11 11.61
C GLN A 61 1.37 -3.30 12.20
N ILE A 62 1.45 -4.48 11.59
CA ILE A 62 0.86 -5.71 12.15
C ILE A 62 1.53 -6.10 13.47
N SER A 63 2.85 -6.05 13.53
CA SER A 63 3.58 -6.30 14.78
C SER A 63 3.18 -5.31 15.89
N GLY A 64 3.06 -4.03 15.53
CA GLY A 64 2.57 -3.00 16.47
C GLY A 64 1.14 -3.26 16.94
N LEU A 65 0.24 -3.71 16.06
CA LEU A 65 -1.11 -4.12 16.44
C LEU A 65 -1.08 -5.30 17.43
N LYS A 66 -0.34 -6.37 17.09
CA LYS A 66 -0.25 -7.57 17.95
C LYS A 66 0.33 -7.23 19.34
N ALA A 67 1.36 -6.37 19.39
CA ALA A 67 1.91 -5.88 20.63
C ALA A 67 0.89 -5.06 21.46
N PHE A 68 0.09 -4.22 20.81
CA PHE A 68 -0.97 -3.45 21.45
C PHE A 68 -2.09 -4.36 22.01
N LEU A 69 -2.39 -5.46 21.30
CA LEU A 69 -3.45 -6.43 21.63
C LEU A 69 -2.98 -7.57 22.55
N ARG A 70 -1.74 -7.58 23.06
CA ARG A 70 -1.14 -8.71 23.79
C ARG A 70 -2.02 -9.32 24.90
N ASN A 71 -2.88 -8.53 25.54
CA ASN A 71 -3.79 -8.94 26.60
C ASN A 71 -5.26 -9.06 26.14
N THR A 72 -5.49 -9.13 24.84
CA THR A 72 -6.83 -9.23 24.24
C THR A 72 -6.94 -10.57 23.54
N ASN A 73 -8.10 -11.23 23.62
CA ASN A 73 -8.36 -12.43 22.81
C ASN A 73 -8.31 -12.06 21.32
N GLN A 74 -7.46 -12.77 20.56
CA GLN A 74 -7.21 -12.53 19.14
C GLN A 74 -7.77 -13.65 18.24
N ASP A 75 -8.64 -14.53 18.74
CA ASP A 75 -9.22 -15.62 17.95
C ASP A 75 -10.00 -15.10 16.74
N ASN A 76 -10.73 -14.00 16.93
CA ASN A 76 -11.49 -13.31 15.90
C ASN A 76 -10.68 -12.30 15.08
N LEU A 77 -9.35 -12.28 15.20
CA LEU A 77 -8.47 -11.39 14.43
C LEU A 77 -7.78 -12.16 13.30
N LEU A 78 -7.98 -11.71 12.07
CA LEU A 78 -7.19 -12.08 10.90
C LEU A 78 -6.30 -10.92 10.49
N THR A 79 -5.00 -11.16 10.42
CA THR A 79 -4.02 -10.16 10.02
C THR A 79 -3.48 -10.43 8.62
N VAL A 80 -3.38 -9.37 7.81
CA VAL A 80 -2.85 -9.44 6.45
C VAL A 80 -1.75 -8.41 6.30
N GLU A 81 -0.55 -8.83 5.96
CA GLU A 81 0.54 -7.91 5.66
C GLU A 81 0.87 -7.88 4.18
N VAL A 82 1.43 -6.77 3.71
CA VAL A 82 2.03 -6.66 2.38
C VAL A 82 3.54 -6.88 2.48
N ILE A 83 4.13 -7.58 1.51
CA ILE A 83 5.58 -7.62 1.36
C ILE A 83 6.05 -6.18 1.10
N CYS A 84 6.86 -5.64 2.03
CA CYS A 84 7.18 -4.23 2.11
C CYS A 84 8.68 -4.00 1.88
N GLU A 85 9.01 -3.18 0.91
CA GLU A 85 10.39 -2.74 0.61
C GLU A 85 10.79 -1.44 1.35
N GLY A 86 9.98 -0.98 2.28
CA GLY A 86 10.17 0.28 2.97
C GLY A 86 9.19 1.36 2.54
N VAL A 87 9.25 2.49 3.21
CA VAL A 87 8.41 3.65 2.89
C VAL A 87 9.26 4.91 2.77
N PRO A 88 8.94 5.81 1.83
CA PRO A 88 9.64 7.07 1.69
C PRO A 88 9.50 7.94 2.95
N SER A 89 10.54 8.72 3.22
CA SER A 89 10.50 9.75 4.23
C SER A 89 9.32 10.73 3.97
N PRO A 90 8.58 11.15 5.01
CA PRO A 90 7.54 12.17 4.86
C PRO A 90 8.05 13.48 4.25
N LEU A 91 9.32 13.82 4.48
CA LEU A 91 9.94 14.98 3.85
C LEU A 91 10.04 14.84 2.34
N TYR A 92 10.42 13.66 1.86
CA TYR A 92 10.49 13.37 0.43
C TYR A 92 9.12 13.57 -0.25
N ILE A 93 8.07 12.99 0.32
CA ILE A 93 6.71 13.12 -0.20
C ILE A 93 6.30 14.59 -0.30
N ARG A 94 6.58 15.39 0.74
CA ARG A 94 6.30 16.83 0.71
C ARG A 94 7.11 17.59 -0.37
N LYS A 95 8.38 17.23 -0.55
CA LYS A 95 9.23 17.85 -1.59
C LYS A 95 8.76 17.46 -2.99
N TYR A 96 8.33 16.23 -3.18
CA TYR A 96 7.75 15.79 -4.44
C TYR A 96 6.46 16.57 -4.75
N GLU A 97 5.56 16.71 -3.79
CA GLU A 97 4.35 17.54 -3.95
C GLU A 97 4.68 18.99 -4.29
N GLN A 98 5.63 19.59 -3.57
CA GLN A 98 6.08 20.96 -3.86
C GLN A 98 6.63 21.10 -5.28
N SER A 99 7.37 20.12 -5.76
CA SER A 99 7.91 20.12 -7.13
C SER A 99 6.80 20.08 -8.19
N LEU A 100 5.77 19.26 -7.97
CA LEU A 100 4.61 19.19 -8.86
C LEU A 100 3.79 20.49 -8.81
N LYS A 101 3.58 21.04 -7.61
CA LYS A 101 2.91 22.33 -7.43
C LYS A 101 3.65 23.47 -8.14
N LYS A 102 4.98 23.52 -8.00
CA LYS A 102 5.81 24.51 -8.70
C LYS A 102 5.72 24.37 -10.23
N LYS A 103 5.70 23.11 -10.72
CA LYS A 103 5.70 22.83 -12.16
C LYS A 103 4.34 23.06 -12.83
N PHE A 104 3.25 22.76 -12.14
CA PHE A 104 1.91 22.74 -12.74
C PHE A 104 0.97 23.78 -12.14
N GLY A 105 1.37 24.52 -11.09
CA GLY A 105 0.50 25.47 -10.39
C GLY A 105 -0.72 24.83 -9.75
N ALA A 106 -0.66 23.52 -9.40
CA ALA A 106 -1.84 22.72 -9.12
C ALA A 106 -1.65 21.86 -7.87
N LEU A 107 -2.76 21.51 -7.22
CA LEU A 107 -2.78 20.56 -6.10
C LEU A 107 -2.96 19.13 -6.61
N ILE A 108 -2.32 18.19 -5.95
CA ILE A 108 -2.52 16.77 -6.24
C ILE A 108 -3.87 16.35 -5.70
N GLU A 109 -4.74 15.89 -6.57
CA GLU A 109 -6.03 15.31 -6.21
C GLU A 109 -5.88 13.81 -5.90
N SER A 110 -5.16 13.07 -6.76
CA SER A 110 -4.93 11.64 -6.58
C SER A 110 -3.63 11.18 -7.25
N ILE A 111 -3.06 10.11 -6.69
CA ILE A 111 -1.95 9.39 -7.30
C ILE A 111 -2.30 7.91 -7.37
N ASP A 112 -2.13 7.35 -8.56
CA ASP A 112 -2.06 5.92 -8.80
C ASP A 112 -0.60 5.56 -9.12
N TYR A 113 0.11 5.02 -8.16
CA TYR A 113 1.54 4.74 -8.28
C TYR A 113 1.84 3.64 -9.29
N ARG A 114 0.92 2.69 -9.47
CA ARG A 114 1.08 1.55 -10.38
C ARG A 114 -0.18 1.40 -11.22
N TYR A 115 -0.37 2.38 -12.10
CA TYR A 115 -1.53 2.43 -12.96
C TYR A 115 -1.49 1.30 -14.00
N LYS A 116 -2.55 0.49 -14.04
CA LYS A 116 -2.66 -0.71 -14.87
C LYS A 116 -3.67 -0.58 -16.04
N GLY A 117 -4.25 0.61 -16.21
CA GLY A 117 -5.19 0.89 -17.31
C GLY A 117 -4.51 1.34 -18.60
N HIS A 118 -5.31 1.82 -19.55
CA HIS A 118 -4.80 2.44 -20.77
C HIS A 118 -3.97 3.67 -20.43
N SER A 119 -2.69 3.63 -20.78
CA SER A 119 -1.75 4.72 -20.56
C SER A 119 -1.53 5.52 -21.83
N PHE A 120 -1.42 6.86 -21.70
CA PHE A 120 -1.01 7.76 -22.79
C PHE A 120 0.40 7.46 -23.30
N LEU A 121 1.23 6.76 -22.52
CA LEU A 121 2.57 6.34 -22.91
C LEU A 121 2.57 5.07 -23.77
N GLY A 122 1.41 4.51 -24.08
CA GLY A 122 1.28 3.29 -24.86
C GLY A 122 1.68 2.00 -24.12
N HIS A 123 2.14 2.11 -22.89
CA HIS A 123 2.53 0.95 -22.08
C HIS A 123 1.29 0.38 -21.38
N HIS A 124 1.16 -0.94 -21.38
CA HIS A 124 0.06 -1.67 -20.75
C HIS A 124 0.54 -2.72 -19.74
N LYS A 125 1.85 -2.91 -19.65
CA LYS A 125 2.42 -3.91 -18.73
C LYS A 125 2.58 -3.35 -17.33
N TRP A 126 2.25 -4.15 -16.34
CA TRP A 126 2.33 -3.81 -14.93
C TRP A 126 3.77 -3.51 -14.45
N ASP A 127 4.78 -4.06 -15.12
CA ASP A 127 6.20 -3.92 -14.79
C ASP A 127 6.81 -2.56 -15.20
N PHE A 128 6.10 -1.75 -15.97
CA PHE A 128 6.57 -0.40 -16.32
C PHE A 128 6.37 0.62 -15.20
N GLU A 129 5.62 0.27 -14.14
CA GLU A 129 5.41 1.14 -12.97
C GLU A 129 4.97 2.56 -13.35
N ILE A 130 3.97 2.63 -14.21
CA ILE A 130 3.40 3.92 -14.62
C ILE A 130 2.73 4.58 -13.42
N MET A 131 3.19 5.80 -13.10
CA MET A 131 2.53 6.65 -12.12
C MET A 131 1.58 7.60 -12.83
N ARG A 132 0.30 7.50 -12.50
CA ARG A 132 -0.73 8.46 -12.95
C ARG A 132 -1.06 9.41 -11.82
N THR A 133 -0.79 10.70 -12.04
CA THR A 133 -1.10 11.77 -11.09
C THR A 133 -2.19 12.64 -11.66
N THR A 134 -3.29 12.79 -10.94
CA THR A 134 -4.34 13.76 -11.27
C THR A 134 -4.12 15.00 -10.43
N VAL A 135 -4.01 16.15 -11.10
CA VAL A 135 -3.85 17.45 -10.45
C VAL A 135 -5.05 18.34 -10.74
N MET A 136 -5.45 19.14 -9.77
CA MET A 136 -6.48 20.15 -9.89
C MET A 136 -5.79 21.48 -10.17
N MET A 137 -6.04 22.03 -11.34
CA MET A 137 -5.50 23.33 -11.77
C MET A 137 -6.26 24.49 -11.10
N ASN A 138 -5.68 25.70 -11.14
CA ASN A 138 -6.30 26.89 -10.54
C ASN A 138 -7.66 27.28 -11.19
N ASP A 139 -7.87 26.87 -12.43
CA ASP A 139 -9.14 27.06 -13.15
C ASP A 139 -10.18 25.94 -12.91
N ASN A 140 -9.98 25.15 -11.86
CA ASN A 140 -10.76 23.97 -11.51
C ASN A 140 -10.78 22.86 -12.56
N LYS A 141 -9.93 22.92 -13.56
CA LYS A 141 -9.75 21.81 -14.51
C LYS A 141 -8.81 20.75 -13.97
N LYS A 142 -9.13 19.52 -14.26
CA LYS A 142 -8.27 18.38 -13.93
C LYS A 142 -7.28 18.14 -15.07
N LYS A 143 -6.03 17.90 -14.70
CA LYS A 143 -4.99 17.46 -15.63
C LYS A 143 -4.45 16.11 -15.15
N VAL A 144 -4.34 15.18 -16.08
CA VAL A 144 -3.73 13.86 -15.83
C VAL A 144 -2.30 13.87 -16.36
N ILE A 145 -1.38 13.40 -15.55
CA ILE A 145 0.05 13.30 -15.86
C ILE A 145 0.44 11.86 -15.65
N GLU A 146 1.01 11.24 -16.69
CA GLU A 146 1.56 9.90 -16.62
C GLU A 146 3.06 9.93 -16.86
N LYS A 147 3.79 9.15 -16.07
CA LYS A 147 5.21 8.90 -16.23
C LYS A 147 5.54 7.50 -15.78
N ASP A 148 6.36 6.82 -16.54
CA ASP A 148 6.94 5.55 -16.13
C ASP A 148 8.13 5.75 -15.19
N ARG A 149 8.67 4.64 -14.68
CA ARG A 149 9.78 4.65 -13.71
C ARG A 149 11.06 5.32 -14.22
N TRP A 150 11.29 5.30 -15.53
CA TRP A 150 12.51 5.85 -16.12
C TRP A 150 12.53 7.37 -16.14
N PHE A 151 11.37 7.99 -16.31
CA PHE A 151 11.20 9.44 -16.44
C PHE A 151 10.54 10.10 -15.22
N ASN A 152 10.29 9.32 -14.16
CA ASN A 152 9.70 9.85 -12.93
C ASN A 152 10.75 9.88 -11.80
N PRO A 153 11.15 11.09 -11.33
CA PRO A 153 12.13 11.20 -10.26
C PRO A 153 11.70 10.51 -8.96
N PHE A 154 10.39 10.37 -8.71
CA PHE A 154 9.90 9.61 -7.58
C PHE A 154 10.36 8.15 -7.66
N TRP A 155 10.11 7.48 -8.80
CA TRP A 155 10.51 6.09 -8.98
C TRP A 155 12.01 5.90 -8.98
N TYR A 156 12.75 6.80 -9.64
CA TYR A 156 14.20 6.72 -9.68
C TYR A 156 14.81 6.72 -8.27
N ILE A 157 14.37 7.65 -7.42
CA ILE A 157 14.89 7.79 -6.05
C ILE A 157 14.41 6.64 -5.17
N TRP A 158 13.14 6.21 -5.34
CA TRP A 158 12.56 5.12 -4.55
C TRP A 158 13.24 3.79 -4.84
N LEU A 159 13.40 3.43 -6.12
CA LEU A 159 14.05 2.18 -6.54
C LEU A 159 15.54 2.10 -6.15
N LYS A 160 16.18 3.25 -5.93
CA LYS A 160 17.53 3.33 -5.39
C LYS A 160 17.58 3.31 -3.86
N HIS A 161 16.43 3.21 -3.20
CA HIS A 161 16.28 3.25 -1.74
C HIS A 161 16.89 4.49 -1.06
N LEU A 162 17.04 5.62 -1.79
CA LEU A 162 17.73 6.82 -1.29
C LEU A 162 16.89 7.63 -0.31
N MET A 163 15.59 7.36 -0.20
CA MET A 163 14.65 8.21 0.55
C MET A 163 13.76 7.40 1.51
N SER A 164 14.16 6.19 1.84
CA SER A 164 13.46 5.42 2.86
C SER A 164 13.62 6.05 4.24
N ARG A 165 12.66 5.79 5.13
CA ARG A 165 12.79 6.18 6.54
C ARG A 165 14.00 5.46 7.16
N PRO A 166 14.71 6.09 8.10
CA PRO A 166 15.88 5.46 8.75
C PRO A 166 15.59 4.05 9.29
N SER A 167 14.44 3.87 9.95
CA SER A 167 14.00 2.57 10.48
C SER A 167 13.74 1.50 9.41
N CYS A 168 13.62 1.86 8.14
CA CYS A 168 13.45 0.89 7.06
C CYS A 168 14.79 0.31 6.57
N TYR A 169 15.91 1.00 6.79
CA TYR A 169 17.23 0.47 6.47
C TYR A 169 17.68 -0.62 7.45
N GLU A 170 17.17 -0.59 8.67
CA GLU A 170 17.43 -1.57 9.72
C GLU A 170 16.12 -2.29 10.11
N CYS A 171 15.34 -2.69 9.09
CA CYS A 171 14.01 -3.24 9.30
C CYS A 171 14.07 -4.65 9.91
N LEU A 172 13.61 -4.78 11.14
CA LEU A 172 13.51 -6.07 11.86
C LEU A 172 12.52 -7.06 11.22
N PHE A 173 11.69 -6.59 10.28
CA PHE A 173 10.66 -7.38 9.61
C PHE A 173 11.06 -7.77 8.18
N ALA A 174 12.28 -7.45 7.74
CA ALA A 174 12.83 -7.87 6.46
C ALA A 174 13.40 -9.30 6.55
N THR A 175 12.54 -10.23 6.91
CA THR A 175 12.87 -11.64 7.16
C THR A 175 11.84 -12.56 6.49
N THR A 176 12.15 -13.84 6.39
CA THR A 176 11.21 -14.88 5.94
C THR A 176 10.19 -15.26 7.03
N GLU A 177 10.49 -14.97 8.30
CA GLU A 177 9.55 -15.12 9.40
C GLU A 177 8.52 -14.00 9.34
N ARG A 178 7.28 -14.35 9.07
CA ARG A 178 6.22 -13.36 8.84
C ARG A 178 5.44 -13.08 10.11
N THR A 179 4.96 -11.83 10.23
CA THR A 179 4.24 -11.38 11.43
C THR A 179 2.73 -11.52 11.32
N ALA A 180 2.18 -11.55 10.11
CA ALA A 180 0.76 -11.66 9.86
C ALA A 180 0.32 -13.11 9.60
N ASP A 181 -0.99 -13.35 9.62
CA ASP A 181 -1.56 -14.65 9.25
C ASP A 181 -1.44 -14.89 7.74
N ILE A 182 -1.56 -13.83 6.94
CA ILE A 182 -1.40 -13.88 5.48
C ILE A 182 -0.43 -12.80 5.03
N SER A 183 0.50 -13.14 4.13
CA SER A 183 1.37 -12.19 3.44
C SER A 183 0.99 -12.06 1.97
N LEU A 184 0.84 -10.83 1.49
CA LEU A 184 0.50 -10.52 0.09
C LEU A 184 1.65 -9.76 -0.58
N GLY A 185 1.92 -10.09 -1.84
CA GLY A 185 2.94 -9.41 -2.62
C GLY A 185 2.75 -9.57 -4.12
N ASP A 186 3.61 -8.91 -4.89
CA ASP A 186 3.75 -9.17 -6.32
C ASP A 186 4.67 -10.37 -6.54
N LEU A 187 4.29 -11.27 -7.43
CA LEU A 187 5.08 -12.43 -7.78
C LEU A 187 6.07 -12.09 -8.90
N TRP A 188 7.12 -11.36 -8.54
CA TRP A 188 8.20 -11.01 -9.46
C TRP A 188 8.96 -12.25 -9.93
N GLY A 189 9.38 -12.25 -11.19
CA GLY A 189 10.17 -13.35 -11.74
C GLY A 189 9.37 -14.62 -12.05
N VAL A 190 8.06 -14.63 -11.89
CA VAL A 190 7.23 -15.83 -12.15
C VAL A 190 7.39 -16.38 -13.58
N HIS A 191 7.71 -15.52 -14.54
CA HIS A 191 7.95 -15.93 -15.94
C HIS A 191 9.19 -16.84 -16.10
N ILE A 192 10.09 -16.86 -15.11
CA ILE A 192 11.26 -17.75 -15.12
C ILE A 192 10.84 -19.19 -14.79
N TYR A 193 9.79 -19.34 -13.97
CA TYR A 193 9.37 -20.63 -13.43
C TYR A 193 8.04 -21.11 -14.03
N CYS A 194 7.14 -20.20 -14.38
CA CYS A 194 5.82 -20.52 -14.91
C CYS A 194 5.31 -19.37 -15.79
N MET A 195 5.51 -19.48 -17.10
CA MET A 195 5.08 -18.47 -18.08
C MET A 195 3.56 -18.27 -18.09
N GLU A 196 2.78 -19.30 -17.79
CA GLU A 196 1.32 -19.26 -17.77
C GLU A 196 0.80 -18.30 -16.70
N LEU A 197 1.54 -18.18 -15.58
CA LEU A 197 1.23 -17.26 -14.48
C LEU A 197 1.81 -15.86 -14.68
N TYR A 198 2.61 -15.62 -15.71
CA TYR A 198 3.22 -14.30 -15.95
C TYR A 198 2.20 -13.19 -16.16
N GLY A 199 1.00 -13.58 -16.47
CA GLY A 199 -0.14 -12.67 -16.47
C GLY A 199 -0.26 -11.82 -17.72
N LYS A 200 -1.48 -11.55 -18.05
CA LYS A 200 -1.87 -10.63 -19.12
C LYS A 200 -1.92 -9.24 -18.49
N ASN A 201 -0.99 -8.35 -18.76
CA ASN A 201 -1.03 -6.93 -18.38
C ASN A 201 -1.19 -6.57 -16.88
N GLY A 202 -1.74 -7.47 -16.06
CA GLY A 202 -2.06 -7.20 -14.63
C GLY A 202 -0.97 -7.62 -13.63
N GLY A 203 -0.02 -8.46 -14.06
CA GLY A 203 0.93 -9.13 -13.19
C GLY A 203 0.28 -10.25 -12.36
N SER A 204 1.09 -10.99 -11.64
CA SER A 204 0.65 -12.06 -10.73
C SER A 204 0.85 -11.65 -9.28
N SER A 205 -0.09 -12.00 -8.43
CA SER A 205 0.00 -11.76 -7.00
C SER A 205 0.41 -13.04 -6.28
N LEU A 206 1.20 -12.86 -5.21
CA LEU A 206 1.57 -13.90 -4.27
C LEU A 206 0.73 -13.75 -3.01
N ALA A 207 0.18 -14.85 -2.53
CA ALA A 207 -0.42 -14.95 -1.20
C ALA A 207 0.24 -16.12 -0.46
N ILE A 208 0.77 -15.85 0.71
CA ILE A 208 1.41 -16.85 1.58
C ILE A 208 0.60 -16.93 2.86
N ALA A 209 0.15 -18.11 3.16
CA ALA A 209 -0.45 -18.47 4.44
C ALA A 209 0.65 -18.73 5.46
N ASN A 210 0.64 -18.00 6.56
CA ASN A 210 1.67 -18.10 7.59
C ASN A 210 1.15 -18.81 8.86
N THR A 211 -0.17 -18.93 9.03
CA THR A 211 -0.81 -19.59 10.17
C THR A 211 -2.02 -20.38 9.69
N GLU A 212 -2.53 -21.29 10.52
CA GLU A 212 -3.73 -22.09 10.22
C GLU A 212 -5.05 -21.29 10.30
N LYS A 213 -4.99 -20.05 10.76
CA LYS A 213 -6.18 -19.18 10.88
C LYS A 213 -6.87 -18.86 9.56
N GLU A 214 -6.17 -19.00 8.45
CA GLU A 214 -6.73 -18.80 7.11
C GLU A 214 -7.89 -19.75 6.79
N ASN A 215 -7.88 -20.96 7.39
CA ASN A 215 -8.93 -21.97 7.21
C ASN A 215 -10.24 -21.63 7.97
N LEU A 216 -10.24 -20.56 8.79
CA LEU A 216 -11.37 -20.14 9.61
C LEU A 216 -12.22 -19.03 8.96
N TYR A 217 -11.80 -18.48 7.82
CA TYR A 217 -12.41 -17.36 7.10
C TYR A 217 -12.57 -17.65 5.62
#